data_f6b4442ec132a9a6ae2322367c4912ac
#
_entry.id   f6b4442ec132a9a6ae2322367c4912ac
#
_cell.length_a   1.000
_cell.length_b   1.000
_cell.length_c   1.000
_cell.angle_alpha   90.00
_cell.angle_beta   90.00
_cell.angle_gamma   90.00
#
_symmetry.space_group_name_H-M   'P 1'
#
loop_
_entity.id
_entity.type
_entity.pdbx_description
1 polymer ?
#
loop_
_entity_poly.entity_id
_entity_poly.type
_entity_poly.pdbx_seq_one_letter_code
_entity_poly.pdbx_strand_id
1 'polypeptide(L)'
;MYTNNLNVTFTVNHSFMNKEKIEKSENKCELQKILDIIGGKWSMSIIYALIFGKRRFKELERLIPGISTRMLVKELKNMEENDIVIREAFATVPPTVEYSLTPKGRKLEPIINELYKWGIEYGITEN
;
A
#
# COMPACT_ATOMS: atom_id res chain seq x y z
N MET A 1 -7.70 -22.95 3.99
CA MET A 1 -7.95 -23.13 3.45
C MET A 1 -8.37 -23.07 2.94
N TYR A 2 -8.30 -22.89 2.95
CA TYR A 2 -8.72 -22.96 2.24
C TYR A 2 -9.12 -23.60 1.76
N THR A 3 -9.33 -23.82 1.49
CA THR A 3 -9.79 -24.43 0.86
C THR A 3 -10.11 -24.84 0.46
N ASN A 4 -10.46 -25.08 0.23
CA ASN A 4 -10.88 -25.37 -0.47
C ASN A 4 -11.25 -25.56 -0.83
N ASN A 5 -11.39 -25.49 -0.95
CA ASN A 5 -11.74 -25.52 -1.67
C ASN A 5 -11.77 -25.45 -2.24
N LEU A 6 -11.77 -25.29 -2.39
CA LEU A 6 -11.79 -25.08 -3.17
C LEU A 6 -11.77 -25.24 -3.75
N ASN A 7 -11.97 -25.26 -3.95
CA ASN A 7 -11.88 -25.41 -4.86
C ASN A 7 -11.99 -24.94 -5.43
N VAL A 8 -12.10 -24.50 -5.43
CA VAL A 8 -12.02 -23.96 -6.10
C VAL A 8 -11.89 -23.19 -6.49
N THR A 9 -12.25 -22.87 -6.47
CA THR A 9 -11.98 -22.24 -6.98
C THR A 9 -11.51 -21.38 -7.28
N PHE A 10 -11.55 -21.10 -7.21
CA PHE A 10 -10.76 -20.38 -7.64
C PHE A 10 -10.19 -20.52 -8.39
N THR A 11 -10.53 -20.78 -8.78
CA THR A 11 -9.82 -21.06 -9.45
C THR A 11 -8.93 -20.46 -10.07
N VAL A 12 -9.00 -20.09 -10.07
CA VAL A 12 -8.33 -19.40 -10.58
C VAL A 12 -7.11 -19.32 -10.76
N ASN A 13 -6.52 -18.93 -10.71
CA ASN A 13 -5.23 -18.77 -10.96
C ASN A 13 -4.36 -19.14 -9.90
N HIS A 14 -4.48 -20.32 -9.42
CA HIS A 14 -3.62 -20.89 -8.45
C HIS A 14 -2.20 -20.97 -8.95
N SER A 15 -2.00 -20.92 -10.25
CA SER A 15 -0.68 -21.10 -10.80
C SER A 15 0.31 -20.03 -10.36
N PHE A 16 -0.12 -18.81 -10.14
CA PHE A 16 0.86 -17.83 -9.72
C PHE A 16 1.14 -17.87 -8.23
N MET A 17 0.37 -18.67 -7.49
CA MET A 17 0.64 -18.92 -6.09
C MET A 17 1.31 -20.27 -5.90
N ASN A 18 2.00 -20.73 -6.91
CA ASN A 18 2.66 -22.01 -6.90
C ASN A 18 3.67 -22.11 -5.76
N LYS A 19 3.53 -23.14 -4.95
CA LYS A 19 4.36 -23.34 -3.79
C LYS A 19 5.83 -23.55 -4.15
N GLU A 20 6.09 -24.27 -5.22
CA GLU A 20 7.45 -24.51 -5.67
C GLU A 20 8.14 -23.21 -6.05
N LYS A 21 7.42 -22.31 -6.68
CA LYS A 21 7.96 -21.04 -7.08
C LYS A 21 8.35 -20.23 -5.86
N ILE A 22 7.52 -20.26 -4.82
CA ILE A 22 7.81 -19.59 -3.58
C ILE A 22 9.03 -20.20 -2.91
N GLU A 23 9.10 -21.52 -2.86
CA GLU A 23 10.20 -22.23 -2.21
C GLU A 23 11.53 -22.03 -2.90
N LYS A 24 11.51 -21.80 -4.21
CA LYS A 24 12.73 -21.58 -4.97
C LYS A 24 13.26 -20.18 -4.90
N SER A 25 12.56 -19.29 -4.25
CA SER A 25 13.03 -17.93 -4.07
C SER A 25 14.33 -17.97 -3.26
N GLU A 26 15.40 -17.40 -3.81
CA GLU A 26 16.70 -17.53 -3.19
C GLU A 26 16.84 -16.79 -1.89
N ASN A 27 16.41 -15.55 -1.85
CA ASN A 27 16.60 -14.70 -0.69
C ASN A 27 15.31 -14.32 -0.01
N LYS A 28 14.22 -14.23 -0.75
CA LYS A 28 12.91 -13.83 -0.24
C LYS A 28 11.84 -14.47 -1.08
N CYS A 29 10.75 -14.88 -0.45
CA CYS A 29 9.60 -15.33 -1.20
C CYS A 29 9.01 -14.12 -1.97
N GLU A 30 8.22 -14.40 -2.98
CA GLU A 30 7.66 -13.34 -3.83
C GLU A 30 6.80 -12.37 -3.04
N LEU A 31 6.02 -12.88 -2.11
CA LEU A 31 5.20 -12.03 -1.26
C LEU A 31 6.05 -11.09 -0.42
N GLN A 32 7.19 -11.57 0.08
CA GLN A 32 8.08 -10.73 0.88
C GLN A 32 8.62 -9.55 0.07
N LYS A 33 8.90 -9.78 -1.21
CA LYS A 33 9.36 -8.70 -2.09
C LYS A 33 8.31 -7.62 -2.23
N ILE A 34 7.06 -8.02 -2.33
CA ILE A 34 5.94 -7.09 -2.41
C ILE A 34 5.82 -6.31 -1.11
N LEU A 35 5.87 -7.01 0.02
CA LEU A 35 5.74 -6.39 1.33
C LEU A 35 6.89 -5.46 1.66
N ASP A 36 8.06 -5.68 1.09
CA ASP A 36 9.17 -4.75 1.26
C ASP A 36 8.85 -3.37 0.69
N ILE A 37 7.98 -3.33 -0.31
CA ILE A 37 7.59 -2.07 -0.94
C ILE A 37 6.41 -1.42 -0.23
N ILE A 38 5.38 -2.20 0.10
CA ILE A 38 4.13 -1.65 0.60
C ILE A 38 3.79 -2.05 2.04
N GLY A 39 4.56 -2.94 2.64
CA GLY A 39 4.21 -3.53 3.93
C GLY A 39 4.82 -2.86 5.14
N GLY A 40 5.54 -1.77 4.97
CA GLY A 40 6.14 -1.07 6.10
C GLY A 40 5.08 -0.42 6.98
N LYS A 41 5.50 -0.06 8.18
CA LYS A 41 4.60 0.48 9.17
C LYS A 41 3.77 1.66 8.66
N TRP A 42 4.38 2.51 7.83
CA TRP A 42 3.74 3.74 7.38
C TRP A 42 3.20 3.70 5.97
N SER A 43 3.67 2.74 5.15
CA SER A 43 3.34 2.69 3.73
C SER A 43 1.84 2.60 3.47
N MET A 44 1.18 1.66 4.11
CA MET A 44 -0.25 1.46 3.88
C MET A 44 -1.07 2.64 4.40
N SER A 45 -0.63 3.26 5.50
CA SER A 45 -1.32 4.43 6.03
C SER A 45 -1.26 5.61 5.07
N ILE A 46 -0.11 5.80 4.44
CA ILE A 46 0.05 6.88 3.46
C ILE A 46 -0.81 6.60 2.23
N ILE A 47 -0.77 5.36 1.73
CA ILE A 47 -1.58 4.98 0.57
C ILE A 47 -3.06 5.18 0.89
N TYR A 48 -3.49 4.76 2.06
CA TYR A 48 -4.87 4.90 2.48
C TYR A 48 -5.30 6.38 2.50
N ALA A 49 -4.43 7.25 3.04
CA ALA A 49 -4.73 8.68 3.07
C ALA A 49 -4.87 9.26 1.67
N LEU A 50 -4.11 8.74 0.70
CA LEU A 50 -4.13 9.24 -0.68
C LEU A 50 -5.25 8.65 -1.53
N ILE A 51 -5.88 7.57 -1.07
CA ILE A 51 -7.04 7.00 -1.77
C ILE A 51 -8.15 8.03 -1.91
N PHE A 52 -8.31 8.87 -0.89
CA PHE A 52 -9.41 9.85 -0.85
C PHE A 52 -9.11 11.14 -1.62
N GLY A 53 -7.94 11.23 -2.23
CA GLY A 53 -7.61 12.39 -3.07
C GLY A 53 -6.20 12.88 -2.82
N LYS A 54 -5.84 13.92 -3.56
CA LYS A 54 -4.54 14.54 -3.44
C LYS A 54 -4.37 15.16 -2.06
N ARG A 55 -3.13 15.12 -1.55
CA ARG A 55 -2.81 15.68 -0.24
C ARG A 55 -1.51 16.45 -0.30
N ARG A 56 -1.46 17.53 0.46
CA ARG A 56 -0.21 18.25 0.68
C ARG A 56 0.56 17.57 1.80
N PHE A 57 1.84 17.84 1.86
CA PHE A 57 2.71 17.24 2.88
C PHE A 57 2.16 17.43 4.30
N LYS A 58 1.78 18.67 4.63
CA LYS A 58 1.26 18.96 5.97
C LYS A 58 -0.02 18.22 6.29
N GLU A 59 -0.85 17.99 5.27
CA GLU A 59 -2.08 17.24 5.46
C GLU A 59 -1.78 15.78 5.78
N LEU A 60 -0.80 15.21 5.10
CA LEU A 60 -0.39 13.83 5.39
C LEU A 60 0.16 13.71 6.81
N GLU A 61 0.93 14.69 7.25
CA GLU A 61 1.43 14.68 8.63
C GLU A 61 0.29 14.66 9.63
N ARG A 62 -0.77 15.41 9.38
CA ARG A 62 -1.92 15.45 10.29
C ARG A 62 -2.75 14.17 10.23
N LEU A 63 -2.84 13.57 9.06
CA LEU A 63 -3.68 12.38 8.87
C LEU A 63 -3.05 11.10 9.36
N ILE A 64 -1.74 11.10 9.57
CA ILE A 64 -1.01 9.90 9.98
C ILE A 64 -0.38 10.14 11.35
N PRO A 65 -1.13 9.86 12.43
CA PRO A 65 -0.63 10.14 13.78
C PRO A 65 0.68 9.39 14.06
N GLY A 66 1.61 10.11 14.67
CA GLY A 66 2.86 9.49 15.09
C GLY A 66 3.97 9.47 14.06
N ILE A 67 3.67 9.81 12.80
CA ILE A 67 4.74 9.82 11.80
C ILE A 67 5.57 11.09 11.95
N SER A 68 6.90 10.95 11.94
CA SER A 68 7.77 12.12 11.97
C SER A 68 7.91 12.71 10.57
N THR A 69 8.26 13.99 10.51
CA THR A 69 8.51 14.65 9.23
C THR A 69 9.57 13.90 8.43
N ARG A 70 10.62 13.48 9.11
CA ARG A 70 11.73 12.77 8.47
C ARG A 70 11.25 11.43 7.88
N MET A 71 10.44 10.70 8.60
CA MET A 71 9.93 9.42 8.13
C MET A 71 8.98 9.62 6.96
N LEU A 72 8.12 10.65 7.03
CA LEU A 72 7.19 10.91 5.93
C LEU A 72 7.94 11.26 4.64
N VAL A 73 8.99 12.08 4.74
CA VAL A 73 9.82 12.41 3.58
C VAL A 73 10.41 11.13 2.99
N LYS A 74 10.94 10.28 3.85
CA LYS A 74 11.58 9.04 3.41
C LYS A 74 10.60 8.10 2.72
N GLU A 75 9.42 7.93 3.33
CA GLU A 75 8.42 7.02 2.77
C GLU A 75 7.86 7.53 1.45
N LEU A 76 7.57 8.82 1.37
CA LEU A 76 7.05 9.39 0.12
C LEU A 76 8.06 9.26 -1.01
N LYS A 77 9.34 9.48 -0.70
CA LYS A 77 10.38 9.34 -1.71
C LYS A 77 10.47 7.89 -2.18
N ASN A 78 10.40 6.95 -1.27
CA ASN A 78 10.44 5.54 -1.61
C ASN A 78 9.25 5.14 -2.48
N MET A 79 8.07 5.64 -2.16
CA MET A 79 6.88 5.34 -2.95
C MET A 79 6.91 5.99 -4.32
N GLU A 80 7.52 7.16 -4.40
CA GLU A 80 7.70 7.83 -5.68
C GLU A 80 8.64 7.01 -6.57
N GLU A 81 9.73 6.50 -5.99
CA GLU A 81 10.69 5.68 -6.71
C GLU A 81 10.08 4.35 -7.18
N ASN A 82 9.12 3.84 -6.44
CA ASN A 82 8.43 2.61 -6.81
C ASN A 82 7.17 2.85 -7.64
N ASP A 83 6.97 4.07 -8.12
CA ASP A 83 5.86 4.44 -9.00
C ASP A 83 4.48 4.21 -8.36
N ILE A 84 4.40 4.44 -7.07
CA ILE A 84 3.12 4.35 -6.33
C ILE A 84 2.53 5.72 -6.14
N VAL A 85 3.39 6.73 -5.97
CA VAL A 85 2.99 8.10 -5.66
C VAL A 85 3.60 9.05 -6.68
N ILE A 86 2.81 10.07 -7.05
CA ILE A 86 3.25 11.18 -7.87
C ILE A 86 3.42 12.39 -6.97
N ARG A 87 4.54 13.08 -7.13
CA ARG A 87 4.81 14.34 -6.44
C ARG A 87 4.72 15.45 -7.48
N GLU A 88 3.91 16.44 -7.19
CA GLU A 88 3.70 17.53 -8.14
C GLU A 88 3.93 18.87 -7.43
N ALA A 89 4.87 19.64 -7.94
CA ALA A 89 5.20 20.95 -7.37
C ALA A 89 4.54 22.05 -8.19
N PHE A 90 3.99 23.03 -7.48
CA PHE A 90 3.31 24.17 -8.11
C PHE A 90 4.03 25.46 -7.77
N ALA A 91 4.22 26.31 -8.79
CA ALA A 91 4.89 27.61 -8.62
C ALA A 91 3.89 28.64 -8.11
N THR A 92 3.27 28.34 -6.98
CA THR A 92 2.35 29.27 -6.32
C THR A 92 3.13 30.10 -5.29
N VAL A 93 2.46 31.08 -4.66
CA VAL A 93 3.07 31.91 -3.64
C VAL A 93 2.23 31.76 -2.37
N PRO A 94 2.72 31.03 -1.39
CA PRO A 94 3.98 30.26 -1.36
C PRO A 94 3.90 29.00 -2.24
N PRO A 95 5.05 28.43 -2.61
CA PRO A 95 5.07 27.21 -3.40
C PRO A 95 4.39 26.06 -2.67
N THR A 96 3.72 25.20 -3.42
CA THR A 96 3.02 24.05 -2.84
C THR A 96 3.46 22.78 -3.54
N VAL A 97 3.38 21.67 -2.80
CA VAL A 97 3.68 20.34 -3.33
C VAL A 97 2.51 19.44 -2.96
N GLU A 98 2.00 18.71 -3.94
CA GLU A 98 0.89 17.79 -3.72
C GLU A 98 1.32 16.38 -4.08
N TYR A 99 0.75 15.42 -3.37
CA TYR A 99 1.01 14.00 -3.58
C TYR A 99 -0.29 13.32 -3.96
N SER A 100 -0.21 12.39 -4.90
CA SER A 100 -1.37 11.61 -5.33
C SER A 100 -0.90 10.21 -5.71
N LEU A 101 -1.85 9.29 -5.82
CA LEU A 101 -1.53 7.93 -6.24
C LEU A 101 -1.40 7.87 -7.75
N THR A 102 -0.43 7.10 -8.23
CA THR A 102 -0.34 6.74 -9.64
C THR A 102 -1.47 5.76 -9.96
N PRO A 103 -1.75 5.48 -11.24
CA PRO A 103 -2.67 4.39 -11.59
C PRO A 103 -2.26 3.06 -10.95
N LYS A 104 -0.95 2.78 -10.90
CA LYS A 104 -0.44 1.58 -10.25
C LYS A 104 -0.73 1.59 -8.74
N GLY A 105 -0.49 2.73 -8.09
CA GLY A 105 -0.78 2.85 -6.66
C GLY A 105 -2.26 2.73 -6.35
N ARG A 106 -3.10 3.27 -7.25
CA ARG A 106 -4.55 3.22 -7.04
C ARG A 106 -5.10 1.80 -7.11
N LYS A 107 -4.40 0.90 -7.78
CA LYS A 107 -4.80 -0.50 -7.82
C LYS A 107 -4.67 -1.20 -6.46
N LEU A 108 -4.02 -0.56 -5.51
CA LEU A 108 -3.95 -1.10 -4.14
C LEU A 108 -5.23 -0.85 -3.34
N GLU A 109 -6.11 0.02 -3.84
CA GLU A 109 -7.34 0.35 -3.11
C GLU A 109 -8.20 -0.87 -2.78
N PRO A 110 -8.52 -1.75 -3.74
CA PRO A 110 -9.33 -2.93 -3.40
C PRO A 110 -8.63 -3.86 -2.41
N ILE A 111 -7.31 -3.92 -2.46
CA ILE A 111 -6.54 -4.76 -1.53
C ILE A 111 -6.66 -4.21 -0.12
N ILE A 112 -6.54 -2.91 0.04
CA ILE A 112 -6.65 -2.25 1.33
C ILE A 112 -8.07 -2.41 1.88
N ASN A 113 -9.08 -2.28 1.02
CA ASN A 113 -10.46 -2.45 1.43
C ASN A 113 -10.71 -3.86 1.94
N GLU A 114 -10.16 -4.87 1.28
CA GLU A 114 -10.30 -6.25 1.73
C GLU A 114 -9.59 -6.48 3.05
N LEU A 115 -8.42 -5.88 3.19
CA LEU A 115 -7.67 -5.99 4.43
C LEU A 115 -8.45 -5.36 5.60
N TYR A 116 -9.07 -4.20 5.34
CA TYR A 116 -9.87 -3.51 6.35
C TYR A 116 -11.08 -4.35 6.75
N LYS A 117 -11.77 -4.95 5.78
CA LYS A 117 -12.91 -5.83 6.06
C LYS A 117 -12.49 -7.01 6.94
N TRP A 118 -11.35 -7.58 6.63
CA TRP A 118 -10.81 -8.68 7.42
C TRP A 118 -10.57 -8.24 8.87
N GLY A 119 -10.02 -7.04 9.04
CA GLY A 119 -9.76 -6.49 10.36
C GLY A 119 -11.04 -6.28 11.17
N ILE A 120 -12.10 -5.80 10.51
CA ILE A 120 -13.40 -5.62 11.17
C ILE A 120 -13.98 -6.97 11.55
N GLU A 121 -13.94 -7.92 10.64
CA GLU A 121 -14.53 -9.24 10.86
C GLU A 121 -13.97 -9.93 12.09
N TYR A 122 -12.68 -9.76 12.33
CA TYR A 122 -12.00 -10.43 13.44
C TYR A 122 -11.73 -9.50 14.64
N GLY A 123 -12.40 -8.37 14.67
CA GLY A 123 -12.36 -7.51 15.85
C GLY A 123 -11.07 -6.75 16.07
N ILE A 124 -10.26 -6.63 15.03
CA ILE A 124 -9.01 -5.88 15.13
C ILE A 124 -9.27 -4.39 15.09
N THR A 125 -10.28 -3.99 14.32
CA THR A 125 -10.69 -2.60 14.20
C THR A 125 -12.21 -2.52 14.24
N GLU A 126 -12.73 -1.33 14.52
CA GLU A 126 -14.17 -1.09 14.56
C GLU A 126 -14.66 -0.47 13.27
N ASN A 127 -15.94 -0.60 13.05
CA ASN A 127 -16.60 0.01 11.89
C ASN A 127 -16.50 1.51 11.92
#